data_56d183b6c7d931a60ac34487a30f41fd
#
_entry.id   56d183b6c7d931a60ac34487a30f41fd
#
_cell.length_a   1.000
_cell.length_b   1.000
_cell.length_c   1.000
_cell.angle_alpha   90.00
_cell.angle_beta   90.00
_cell.angle_gamma   90.00
#
_symmetry.space_group_name_H-M   'P 1'
#
loop_
_entity.id
_entity.type
_entity.pdbx_description
1 polymer ?
#
loop_
_entity_poly.entity_id
_entity_poly.type
_entity_poly.pdbx_seq_one_letter_code
_entity_poly.pdbx_strand_id
1 'polypeptide(L)'
;MASLDLPIRLGGSETGRPVCCYQWGSNPSSDDCRDGKVMNRKDILNRKPCRTDNEEVKWFYEDKIVVITYPKKFGKMEKWLQSRIGGPEEVRRPLDKFSSYIWEICDGGATIADVVRKFDEKFGEEVAPASDRVQIFLETLLGLNLIELK
;
A
#
# COMPACT_ATOMS: atom_id res chain seq x y z
N MET A 1 -23.92 14.58 19.37
CA MET A 1 -22.71 14.38 18.54
C MET A 1 -22.15 13.02 18.89
N ALA A 2 -22.44 12.02 18.09
CA ALA A 2 -22.03 10.65 18.34
C ALA A 2 -20.82 10.35 17.48
N SER A 3 -19.66 10.15 18.09
CA SER A 3 -18.47 9.56 17.49
C SER A 3 -18.73 8.08 17.26
N LEU A 4 -18.87 7.66 16.04
CA LEU A 4 -18.92 6.24 15.70
C LEU A 4 -17.48 5.74 15.52
N ASP A 5 -16.87 5.33 16.61
CA ASP A 5 -15.69 4.48 16.61
C ASP A 5 -16.10 3.07 16.17
N LEU A 6 -15.83 2.73 14.93
CA LEU A 6 -15.92 1.37 14.46
C LEU A 6 -14.53 0.72 14.55
N PRO A 7 -14.33 -0.27 15.41
CA PRO A 7 -13.08 -1.03 15.40
C PRO A 7 -13.04 -1.90 14.16
N ILE A 8 -12.08 -1.64 13.29
CA ILE A 8 -11.73 -2.54 12.18
C ILE A 8 -11.12 -3.79 12.80
N ARG A 9 -11.92 -4.83 12.90
CA ARG A 9 -11.47 -6.17 13.28
C ARG A 9 -10.74 -6.78 12.09
N LEU A 10 -9.42 -6.71 12.09
CA LEU A 10 -8.61 -7.50 11.17
C LEU A 10 -8.67 -8.96 11.63
N GLY A 11 -9.50 -9.73 10.92
CA GLY A 11 -9.54 -11.18 11.07
C GLY A 11 -8.23 -11.79 10.60
N GLY A 12 -7.53 -12.47 11.50
CA GLY A 12 -6.33 -13.22 11.20
C GLY A 12 -6.63 -14.34 10.22
N SER A 13 -5.80 -14.51 9.21
CA SER A 13 -5.67 -15.77 8.50
C SER A 13 -4.21 -16.16 8.45
N GLU A 14 -3.97 -17.30 9.08
CA GLU A 14 -2.76 -18.06 9.10
C GLU A 14 -2.30 -18.40 7.69
N THR A 15 -1.21 -17.81 7.26
CA THR A 15 -0.13 -18.46 6.51
C THR A 15 1.10 -17.54 6.49
N GLY A 16 1.94 -17.69 7.49
CA GLY A 16 3.38 -17.86 7.40
C GLY A 16 4.25 -16.75 6.79
N ARG A 17 3.82 -15.47 6.77
CA ARG A 17 4.76 -14.35 6.63
C ARG A 17 4.36 -13.25 7.62
N PRO A 18 5.28 -12.76 8.46
CA PRO A 18 4.97 -11.65 9.32
C PRO A 18 4.66 -10.44 8.44
N VAL A 19 3.42 -10.00 8.45
CA VAL A 19 3.06 -8.67 8.00
C VAL A 19 3.76 -7.71 8.95
N CYS A 20 4.87 -7.15 8.52
CA CYS A 20 5.52 -6.08 9.25
C CYS A 20 4.47 -4.96 9.38
N CYS A 21 3.99 -4.76 10.60
CA CYS A 21 3.17 -3.60 10.91
C CYS A 21 4.05 -2.36 10.76
N TYR A 22 4.04 -1.77 9.58
CA TYR A 22 4.61 -0.47 9.34
C TYR A 22 3.69 0.58 9.96
N GLN A 23 3.87 0.83 11.25
CA GLN A 23 3.16 1.88 11.93
C GLN A 23 4.00 3.16 11.88
N TRP A 24 3.64 4.02 10.96
CA TRP A 24 4.28 5.29 10.73
C TRP A 24 3.55 6.37 11.55
N GLY A 25 4.16 6.88 12.60
CA GLY A 25 3.69 8.10 13.25
C GLY A 25 3.10 8.02 14.65
N SER A 26 3.04 6.87 15.29
CA SER A 26 2.72 6.77 16.72
C SER A 26 3.94 6.25 17.46
N ASN A 27 4.30 6.90 18.58
CA ASN A 27 5.28 6.33 19.50
C ASN A 27 4.84 4.91 19.88
N PRO A 28 5.62 3.86 19.63
CA PRO A 28 5.26 2.54 20.06
C PRO A 28 5.31 2.50 21.58
N SER A 29 4.17 2.31 22.22
CA SER A 29 4.14 1.80 23.57
C SER A 29 4.66 0.37 23.54
N SER A 30 5.64 0.10 24.37
CA SER A 30 6.70 -0.90 24.30
C SER A 30 6.31 -2.37 24.45
N ASP A 31 5.09 -2.84 24.20
CA ASP A 31 4.72 -4.19 24.63
C ASP A 31 4.16 -5.18 23.60
N ASP A 32 4.10 -4.85 22.29
CA ASP A 32 3.35 -5.70 21.37
C ASP A 32 4.07 -6.20 20.11
N CYS A 33 5.39 -6.21 20.08
CA CYS A 33 6.11 -6.83 18.97
C CYS A 33 7.11 -7.88 19.45
N ARG A 34 6.63 -9.11 19.65
CA ARG A 34 7.52 -10.28 19.71
C ARG A 34 8.08 -10.49 18.31
N ASP A 35 9.39 -10.26 18.16
CA ASP A 35 10.23 -10.51 16.98
C ASP A 35 10.04 -9.60 15.75
N GLY A 36 9.36 -8.47 15.85
CA GLY A 36 9.34 -7.44 14.81
C GLY A 36 10.32 -6.31 15.14
N LYS A 37 11.42 -6.21 14.41
CA LYS A 37 12.32 -5.05 14.49
C LYS A 37 11.49 -3.80 14.19
N VAL A 38 11.20 -3.02 15.23
CA VAL A 38 10.54 -1.71 15.07
C VAL A 38 11.45 -0.82 14.24
N MET A 39 11.08 -0.57 12.99
CA MET A 39 11.83 0.30 12.12
C MET A 39 11.59 1.76 12.50
N ASN A 40 12.66 2.48 12.76
CA ASN A 40 12.59 3.91 13.02
C ASN A 40 12.08 4.65 11.75
N ARG A 41 11.32 5.72 11.95
CA ARG A 41 10.80 6.57 10.84
C ARG A 41 11.91 6.98 9.85
N LYS A 42 13.11 7.28 10.35
CA LYS A 42 14.27 7.63 9.50
C LYS A 42 14.71 6.46 8.63
N ASP A 43 14.67 5.23 9.16
CA ASP A 43 15.07 4.04 8.41
C ASP A 43 14.06 3.73 7.29
N ILE A 44 12.77 3.98 7.53
CA ILE A 44 11.71 3.81 6.52
C ILE A 44 11.89 4.83 5.39
N LEU A 45 12.15 6.10 5.71
CA LEU A 45 12.33 7.16 4.72
C LEU A 45 13.51 6.92 3.77
N ASN A 46 14.53 6.18 4.22
CA ASN A 46 15.69 5.80 3.42
C ASN A 46 15.46 4.54 2.56
N ARG A 47 14.35 3.84 2.75
CA ARG A 47 14.00 2.69 1.92
C ARG A 47 13.53 3.14 0.54
N LYS A 48 13.73 2.25 -0.42
CA LYS A 48 13.35 2.47 -1.82
C LYS A 48 12.13 1.65 -2.16
N PRO A 49 11.00 2.30 -2.45
CA PRO A 49 9.82 1.57 -2.91
C PRO A 49 10.06 1.07 -4.34
N CYS A 50 9.84 -0.20 -4.54
CA CYS A 50 9.96 -0.87 -5.83
C CYS A 50 8.66 -1.61 -6.14
N ARG A 51 8.18 -1.49 -7.37
CA ARG A 51 7.03 -2.29 -7.81
C ARG A 51 7.37 -3.78 -7.73
N THR A 52 6.38 -4.60 -7.35
CA THR A 52 6.55 -6.04 -7.30
C THR A 52 6.82 -6.62 -8.68
N ASP A 53 7.69 -7.61 -8.76
CA ASP A 53 7.97 -8.35 -10.00
C ASP A 53 6.99 -9.54 -10.21
N ASN A 54 5.87 -9.55 -9.48
CA ASN A 54 4.87 -10.60 -9.61
C ASN A 54 4.15 -10.51 -10.95
N GLU A 55 4.24 -11.56 -11.76
CA GLU A 55 3.60 -11.66 -13.09
C GLU A 55 2.06 -11.54 -13.06
N GLU A 56 1.46 -11.80 -11.90
CA GLU A 56 0.01 -11.66 -11.70
C GLU A 56 -0.42 -10.19 -11.54
N VAL A 57 0.52 -9.28 -11.28
CA VAL A 57 0.25 -7.85 -11.12
C VAL A 57 0.57 -7.16 -12.44
N LYS A 58 -0.45 -6.64 -13.09
CA LYS A 58 -0.32 -5.90 -14.34
C LYS A 58 -0.72 -4.46 -14.13
N TRP A 59 -0.11 -3.56 -14.86
CA TRP A 59 -0.50 -2.15 -14.86
C TRP A 59 -0.36 -1.55 -16.25
N PHE A 60 -1.20 -0.59 -16.56
CA PHE A 60 -1.23 0.09 -17.85
C PHE A 60 -1.81 1.50 -17.69
N TYR A 61 -1.64 2.31 -18.71
CA TYR A 61 -2.23 3.64 -18.77
C TYR A 61 -3.60 3.60 -19.43
N GLU A 62 -4.56 4.28 -18.83
CA GLU A 62 -5.89 4.53 -19.37
C GLU A 62 -6.26 5.98 -19.06
N ASP A 63 -6.59 6.78 -20.07
CA ASP A 63 -6.94 8.21 -19.91
C ASP A 63 -5.94 9.03 -19.06
N LYS A 64 -4.65 8.78 -19.24
CA LYS A 64 -3.53 9.41 -18.50
C LYS A 64 -3.45 9.06 -17.00
N ILE A 65 -4.18 8.07 -16.56
CA ILE A 65 -4.07 7.50 -15.22
C ILE A 65 -3.52 6.07 -15.29
N VAL A 66 -2.90 5.64 -14.21
CA VAL A 66 -2.44 4.26 -14.09
C VAL A 66 -3.58 3.39 -13.58
N VAL A 67 -3.79 2.27 -14.23
CA VAL A 67 -4.71 1.22 -13.76
C VAL A 67 -3.89 -0.01 -13.39
N ILE A 68 -4.05 -0.47 -12.16
CA ILE A 68 -3.40 -1.68 -11.66
C ILE A 68 -4.42 -2.79 -11.63
N THR A 69 -4.04 -3.94 -12.18
CA THR A 69 -4.85 -5.16 -12.14
C THR A 69 -4.07 -6.23 -11.38
N TYR A 70 -4.69 -6.82 -10.39
CA TYR A 70 -4.10 -7.88 -9.58
C TYR A 70 -5.14 -8.93 -9.19
N PRO A 71 -4.73 -10.18 -8.94
CA PRO A 71 -5.66 -11.24 -8.58
C PRO A 71 -6.26 -10.97 -7.20
N LYS A 72 -7.54 -11.17 -7.08
CA LYS A 72 -8.23 -11.11 -5.81
C LYS A 72 -7.81 -12.30 -4.94
N LYS A 73 -7.23 -12.03 -3.78
CA LYS A 73 -6.91 -13.09 -2.81
C LYS A 73 -8.19 -13.50 -2.07
N PHE A 74 -8.84 -14.53 -2.56
CA PHE A 74 -10.02 -15.09 -1.89
C PHE A 74 -9.65 -15.99 -0.71
N GLY A 75 -10.33 -15.83 0.40
CA GLY A 75 -10.34 -16.83 1.46
C GLY A 75 -10.98 -18.15 1.01
N LYS A 76 -10.78 -19.24 1.75
CA LYS A 76 -11.31 -20.59 1.41
C LYS A 76 -12.83 -20.60 1.17
N MET A 77 -13.58 -19.85 1.97
CA MET A 77 -15.06 -19.73 1.81
C MET A 77 -15.44 -18.90 0.58
N GLU A 78 -14.70 -17.82 0.30
CA GLU A 78 -14.98 -16.97 -0.87
C GLU A 78 -14.69 -17.70 -2.17
N LYS A 79 -13.64 -18.54 -2.25
CA LYS A 79 -13.36 -19.40 -3.40
C LYS A 79 -14.50 -20.37 -3.70
N TRP A 80 -15.09 -20.98 -2.66
CA TRP A 80 -16.24 -21.87 -2.82
C TRP A 80 -17.46 -21.12 -3.34
N LEU A 81 -17.73 -19.92 -2.81
CA LEU A 81 -18.86 -19.11 -3.25
C LEU A 81 -18.67 -18.61 -4.68
N GLN A 82 -17.46 -18.19 -5.05
CA GLN A 82 -17.14 -17.73 -6.39
C GLN A 82 -17.33 -18.82 -7.46
N SER A 83 -16.97 -20.06 -7.14
CA SER A 83 -17.18 -21.20 -8.06
C SER A 83 -18.65 -21.45 -8.40
N ARG A 84 -19.56 -20.95 -7.56
CA ARG A 84 -21.02 -21.08 -7.75
C ARG A 84 -21.66 -19.90 -8.46
N ILE A 85 -21.16 -18.68 -8.22
CA ILE A 85 -21.80 -17.44 -8.67
C ILE A 85 -21.12 -16.90 -9.92
N GLY A 86 -19.84 -17.24 -10.14
CA GLY A 86 -19.00 -16.61 -11.16
C GLY A 86 -18.75 -15.13 -10.84
N GLY A 87 -17.58 -14.62 -11.15
CA GLY A 87 -17.24 -13.23 -10.96
C GLY A 87 -15.79 -12.98 -11.42
N PRO A 88 -15.40 -11.74 -11.65
CA PRO A 88 -14.04 -11.45 -12.06
C PRO A 88 -13.06 -11.86 -10.97
N GLU A 89 -12.05 -12.64 -11.34
CA GLU A 89 -10.97 -13.06 -10.45
C GLU A 89 -9.95 -11.96 -10.22
N GLU A 90 -9.97 -10.92 -11.06
CA GLU A 90 -9.03 -9.82 -11.03
C GLU A 90 -9.69 -8.55 -10.47
N VAL A 91 -8.96 -7.85 -9.63
CA VAL A 91 -9.33 -6.52 -9.15
C VAL A 91 -8.66 -5.49 -10.05
N ARG A 92 -9.47 -4.63 -10.65
CA ARG A 92 -9.02 -3.51 -11.43
C ARG A 92 -9.10 -2.24 -10.56
N ARG A 93 -7.97 -1.59 -10.35
CA ARG A 93 -7.85 -0.39 -9.53
C ARG A 93 -7.32 0.78 -10.35
N PRO A 94 -8.20 1.68 -10.82
CA PRO A 94 -7.74 2.93 -11.41
C PRO A 94 -7.16 3.84 -10.31
N LEU A 95 -6.01 4.42 -10.56
CA LEU A 95 -5.38 5.41 -9.70
C LEU A 95 -5.75 6.81 -10.19
N ASP A 96 -5.89 7.74 -9.25
CA ASP A 96 -6.04 9.14 -9.63
C ASP A 96 -4.70 9.75 -10.14
N LYS A 97 -4.72 11.02 -10.57
CA LYS A 97 -3.52 11.69 -11.08
C LYS A 97 -2.36 11.71 -10.08
N PHE A 98 -2.68 11.82 -8.79
CA PHE A 98 -1.69 11.89 -7.71
C PHE A 98 -1.07 10.52 -7.43
N SER A 99 -1.91 9.52 -7.24
CA SER A 99 -1.50 8.14 -7.00
C SER A 99 -0.77 7.54 -8.20
N SER A 100 -1.17 7.88 -9.43
CA SER A 100 -0.47 7.49 -10.65
C SER A 100 0.97 8.00 -10.67
N TYR A 101 1.18 9.26 -10.30
CA TYR A 101 2.52 9.83 -10.23
C TYR A 101 3.40 9.16 -9.16
N ILE A 102 2.84 8.89 -7.97
CA ILE A 102 3.59 8.15 -6.93
C ILE A 102 3.96 6.76 -7.43
N TRP A 103 3.02 6.06 -8.10
CA TRP A 103 3.28 4.74 -8.68
C TRP A 103 4.42 4.75 -9.69
N GLU A 104 4.48 5.77 -10.54
CA GLU A 104 5.55 5.93 -11.54
C GLU A 104 6.93 6.06 -10.91
N ILE A 105 7.04 6.79 -9.79
CA ILE A 105 8.31 7.01 -9.09
C ILE A 105 8.75 5.78 -8.28
N CYS A 106 7.84 4.86 -7.97
CA CYS A 106 8.14 3.62 -7.23
C CYS A 106 8.85 2.58 -8.11
N ASP A 107 9.96 2.95 -8.71
CA ASP A 107 10.80 2.10 -9.58
C ASP A 107 11.99 1.46 -8.86
N GLY A 108 12.17 1.74 -7.56
CA GLY A 108 13.32 1.31 -6.76
C GLY A 108 14.54 2.21 -6.89
N GLY A 109 14.47 3.27 -7.69
CA GLY A 109 15.57 4.23 -7.84
C GLY A 109 15.58 5.33 -6.77
N ALA A 110 14.41 5.80 -6.38
CA ALA A 110 14.22 6.88 -5.41
C ALA A 110 13.91 6.33 -4.00
N THR A 111 14.38 7.04 -2.97
CA THR A 111 13.97 6.75 -1.59
C THR A 111 12.57 7.30 -1.31
N ILE A 112 11.91 6.82 -0.25
CA ILE A 112 10.61 7.36 0.15
C ILE A 112 10.68 8.87 0.41
N ALA A 113 11.78 9.36 1.00
CA ALA A 113 12.00 10.80 1.19
C ALA A 113 12.05 11.55 -0.15
N ASP A 114 12.69 10.98 -1.17
CA ASP A 114 12.73 11.56 -2.52
C ASP A 114 11.34 11.53 -3.19
N VAL A 115 10.57 10.46 -2.98
CA VAL A 115 9.20 10.38 -3.48
C VAL A 115 8.34 11.49 -2.91
N VAL A 116 8.40 11.71 -1.59
CA VAL A 116 7.66 12.80 -0.92
C VAL A 116 8.08 14.16 -1.49
N ARG A 117 9.40 14.41 -1.60
CA ARG A 117 9.91 15.68 -2.13
C ARG A 117 9.46 15.93 -3.57
N LYS A 118 9.62 14.96 -4.47
CA LYS A 118 9.18 15.07 -5.87
C LYS A 118 7.66 15.27 -6.01
N PHE A 119 6.90 14.63 -5.14
CA PHE A 119 5.46 14.77 -5.11
C PHE A 119 5.03 16.16 -4.67
N ASP A 120 5.66 16.68 -3.62
CA ASP A 120 5.43 18.05 -3.14
C ASP A 120 5.86 19.11 -4.17
N GLU A 121 7.04 18.94 -4.78
CA GLU A 121 7.53 19.84 -5.84
C GLU A 121 6.58 19.91 -7.05
N LYS A 122 5.92 18.79 -7.39
CA LYS A 122 5.04 18.72 -8.57
C LYS A 122 3.65 19.28 -8.30
N PHE A 123 3.08 19.04 -7.15
CA PHE A 123 1.69 19.34 -6.85
C PHE A 123 1.48 20.41 -5.77
N GLY A 124 2.49 20.67 -4.93
CA GLY A 124 2.50 21.73 -3.93
C GLY A 124 1.26 21.72 -3.04
N GLU A 125 0.60 22.86 -2.99
CA GLU A 125 -0.56 23.09 -2.11
C GLU A 125 -1.75 22.14 -2.35
N GLU A 126 -1.90 21.58 -3.56
CA GLU A 126 -3.00 20.65 -3.87
C GLU A 126 -2.92 19.36 -3.05
N VAL A 127 -1.75 19.01 -2.57
CA VAL A 127 -1.48 17.75 -1.87
C VAL A 127 -1.01 17.92 -0.43
N ALA A 128 -1.00 19.12 0.08
CA ALA A 128 -0.55 19.39 1.44
C ALA A 128 -1.42 18.66 2.50
N PRO A 129 -0.82 17.96 3.49
CA PRO A 129 0.58 17.61 3.62
C PRO A 129 0.98 16.41 2.73
N ALA A 130 1.94 16.65 1.84
CA ALA A 130 2.40 15.64 0.85
C ALA A 130 2.90 14.34 1.50
N SER A 131 3.60 14.46 2.64
CA SER A 131 4.13 13.32 3.39
C SER A 131 3.05 12.31 3.79
N ASP A 132 1.93 12.81 4.31
CA ASP A 132 0.85 11.94 4.80
C ASP A 132 0.14 11.22 3.66
N ARG A 133 -0.08 11.91 2.55
CA ARG A 133 -0.69 11.31 1.35
C ARG A 133 0.18 10.22 0.74
N VAL A 134 1.47 10.48 0.58
CA VAL A 134 2.44 9.50 0.08
C VAL A 134 2.51 8.31 1.02
N GLN A 135 2.57 8.54 2.32
CA GLN A 135 2.61 7.50 3.33
C GLN A 135 1.40 6.57 3.24
N ILE A 136 0.18 7.11 3.33
CA ILE A 136 -1.06 6.32 3.28
C ILE A 136 -1.14 5.50 2.00
N PHE A 137 -0.72 6.09 0.88
CA PHE A 137 -0.73 5.39 -0.39
C PHE A 137 0.29 4.25 -0.45
N LEU A 138 1.54 4.47 0.00
CA LEU A 138 2.56 3.43 0.06
C LEU A 138 2.18 2.30 1.03
N GLU A 139 1.60 2.62 2.18
CA GLU A 139 1.07 1.62 3.11
C GLU A 139 -0.03 0.77 2.47
N THR A 140 -0.92 1.38 1.72
CA THR A 140 -1.96 0.68 0.96
C THR A 140 -1.36 -0.28 -0.06
N LEU A 141 -0.38 0.18 -0.83
CA LEU A 141 0.30 -0.65 -1.84
C LEU A 141 1.08 -1.80 -1.22
N LEU A 142 1.75 -1.56 -0.08
CA LEU A 142 2.44 -2.60 0.70
C LEU A 142 1.45 -3.65 1.23
N GLY A 143 0.32 -3.21 1.78
CA GLY A 143 -0.74 -4.10 2.27
C GLY A 143 -1.34 -4.99 1.18
N LEU A 144 -1.34 -4.51 -0.07
CA LEU A 144 -1.79 -5.26 -1.23
C LEU A 144 -0.66 -6.08 -1.90
N ASN A 145 0.57 -6.02 -1.38
CA ASN A 145 1.78 -6.61 -1.97
C ASN A 145 2.04 -6.18 -3.43
N LEU A 146 1.72 -4.93 -3.74
CA LEU A 146 1.96 -4.32 -5.05
C LEU A 146 3.32 -3.65 -5.15
N ILE A 147 3.92 -3.30 -4.01
CA ILE A 147 5.29 -2.79 -3.91
C ILE A 147 6.05 -3.50 -2.79
N GLU A 148 7.37 -3.39 -2.86
CA GLU A 148 8.32 -3.86 -1.86
C GLU A 148 9.24 -2.71 -1.45
N LEU A 149 9.76 -2.74 -0.23
CA LEU A 149 10.77 -1.80 0.25
C LEU A 149 12.15 -2.46 0.26
N LYS A 150 13.07 -1.92 -0.53
CA LYS A 150 14.48 -2.34 -0.61
C LYS A 150 15.38 -1.43 0.18
#